data_76e341ecc573696ff243a1ab288dd3a3
#
_entry.id   76e341ecc573696ff243a1ab288dd3a3
#
_cell.length_a   1.000
_cell.length_b   1.000
_cell.length_c   1.000
_cell.angle_alpha   90.00
_cell.angle_beta   90.00
_cell.angle_gamma   90.00
#
_symmetry.space_group_name_H-M   'P 1'
#
loop_
_entity.id
_entity.type
_entity.pdbx_description
1 polymer ?
#
loop_
_entity_poly.entity_id
_entity_poly.type
_entity_poly.pdbx_seq_one_letter_code
_entity_poly.pdbx_strand_id
1 'polypeptide(L)'
;MSAQRMTARSDLTSVGRRLRLAGCLVALAIPLSGCGTGSLWDKFMAKDDTFVEEPADKLYNEGLYLMNQQKDLKAASKKFEEVDRQHPYSDWARKSLLMSAYSFYNSGDYDNCIGAATRYVTLHPGSPDAAYAQYLIAASHYDQIPDTSRDQGRTEKAIAALEEVIRKYPTSEYANSAKAKLEGARDQLAGKEMTVGRYYMQKRDYTAAINRFKTVVTQYQTTRHVEEALARLTEAYMTIGIVGEAQTAAAVLGHNFPDSKWYKDAYNLVKGGGLEPSENKGSYISRAFKKLGLG
;
A
#
# COMPACT_ATOMS: atom_id res chain seq x y z
N MET A 1 -46.58 -35.97 31.97
CA MET A 1 -46.46 -36.36 33.41
C MET A 1 -45.38 -35.42 33.96
N SER A 2 -45.86 -34.37 34.59
CA SER A 2 -46.02 -34.13 36.07
C SER A 2 -44.64 -34.14 36.74
N ALA A 3 -44.18 -33.15 37.33
CA ALA A 3 -44.65 -32.12 38.20
C ALA A 3 -43.69 -31.97 39.39
N GLN A 4 -43.47 -30.70 39.71
CA GLN A 4 -43.51 -30.18 41.11
C GLN A 4 -42.19 -30.24 41.89
N ARG A 5 -41.76 -29.16 42.33
CA ARG A 5 -42.05 -28.11 43.36
C ARG A 5 -40.91 -28.16 44.37
N MET A 6 -40.51 -27.26 45.10
CA MET A 6 -40.89 -25.91 45.57
C MET A 6 -39.83 -25.41 46.54
N THR A 7 -39.53 -24.14 46.46
CA THR A 7 -39.30 -23.19 47.56
C THR A 7 -38.43 -23.54 48.78
N ALA A 8 -37.44 -22.77 49.06
CA ALA A 8 -37.22 -22.15 50.38
C ALA A 8 -36.44 -20.83 50.18
N ARG A 9 -37.15 -19.74 50.30
CA ARG A 9 -36.67 -18.39 50.61
C ARG A 9 -36.67 -18.32 52.17
N SER A 10 -35.59 -17.77 52.73
CA SER A 10 -35.69 -16.76 53.79
C SER A 10 -34.40 -16.57 54.55
N ASP A 11 -34.11 -15.30 54.75
CA ASP A 11 -33.48 -14.74 55.95
C ASP A 11 -31.94 -14.82 56.08
N LEU A 12 -31.24 -14.02 55.29
CA LEU A 12 -29.87 -13.62 55.65
C LEU A 12 -29.56 -12.14 55.25
N THR A 13 -30.57 -11.25 55.37
CA THR A 13 -30.39 -9.81 54.97
C THR A 13 -30.38 -8.83 56.15
N SER A 14 -30.36 -9.25 57.39
CA SER A 14 -30.42 -8.32 58.51
C SER A 14 -29.12 -8.15 59.35
N VAL A 15 -28.17 -9.06 59.21
CA VAL A 15 -26.89 -8.97 59.97
C VAL A 15 -25.77 -8.25 59.25
N GLY A 16 -25.80 -8.26 57.90
CA GLY A 16 -24.78 -7.59 57.07
C GLY A 16 -24.85 -6.04 57.00
N ARG A 17 -25.97 -5.46 57.40
CA ARG A 17 -26.20 -4.03 57.28
C ARG A 17 -25.73 -3.23 58.50
N ARG A 18 -25.53 -3.85 59.65
CA ARG A 18 -25.02 -3.16 60.86
C ARG A 18 -23.51 -3.18 61.01
N LEU A 19 -22.79 -4.02 60.26
CA LEU A 19 -21.33 -4.04 60.28
C LEU A 19 -20.68 -3.10 59.27
N ARG A 20 -21.44 -2.59 58.29
CA ARG A 20 -20.91 -1.64 57.28
C ARG A 20 -21.00 -0.16 57.69
N LEU A 21 -21.77 0.17 58.68
CA LEU A 21 -21.88 1.53 59.21
C LEU A 21 -20.87 1.84 60.33
N ALA A 22 -20.23 0.85 60.93
CA ALA A 22 -19.17 1.06 61.92
C ALA A 22 -17.77 1.24 61.26
N GLY A 23 -17.58 0.73 60.03
CA GLY A 23 -16.32 0.88 59.30
C GLY A 23 -16.09 2.23 58.66
N CYS A 24 -17.14 3.00 58.35
CA CYS A 24 -17.01 4.29 57.69
C CYS A 24 -16.76 5.48 58.64
N LEU A 25 -16.96 5.31 59.95
CA LEU A 25 -16.74 6.41 60.91
C LEU A 25 -15.33 6.39 61.55
N VAL A 26 -14.52 5.35 61.35
CA VAL A 26 -13.12 5.28 61.83
C VAL A 26 -12.12 5.84 60.79
N ALA A 27 -12.56 5.99 59.52
CA ALA A 27 -11.69 6.54 58.46
C ALA A 27 -11.68 8.09 58.37
N LEU A 28 -12.44 8.81 59.24
CA LEU A 28 -12.51 10.29 59.21
C LEU A 28 -11.80 10.97 60.39
N ALA A 29 -11.04 10.27 61.19
CA ALA A 29 -10.36 10.81 62.35
C ALA A 29 -8.83 10.55 62.29
N ILE A 30 -8.18 10.73 61.13
CA ILE A 30 -6.73 10.87 61.07
C ILE A 30 -6.44 12.36 61.20
N PRO A 31 -5.75 12.79 62.27
CA PRO A 31 -5.56 14.19 62.57
C PRO A 31 -4.64 14.87 61.55
N LEU A 32 -5.04 16.08 61.18
CA LEU A 32 -4.14 17.09 60.68
C LEU A 32 -2.97 17.31 61.67
N SER A 33 -1.98 16.44 61.65
CA SER A 33 -0.67 16.77 62.19
C SER A 33 0.23 16.99 61.01
N GLY A 34 0.45 18.26 60.75
CA GLY A 34 1.28 18.78 59.69
C GLY A 34 2.71 18.38 59.78
N CYS A 35 3.43 18.73 58.73
CA CYS A 35 4.84 18.60 58.40
C CYS A 35 5.21 17.25 57.73
N GLY A 36 5.17 17.24 56.41
CA GLY A 36 5.91 16.27 55.63
C GLY A 36 5.26 15.74 54.34
N THR A 37 4.02 16.14 53.97
CA THR A 37 3.37 15.65 52.77
C THR A 37 3.55 16.52 51.53
N GLY A 38 4.28 17.65 51.64
CA GLY A 38 4.62 18.54 50.51
C GLY A 38 5.44 17.88 49.43
N SER A 39 6.30 16.92 49.79
CA SER A 39 7.26 16.35 48.82
C SER A 39 6.66 15.29 47.88
N LEU A 40 5.53 14.66 48.24
CA LEU A 40 4.86 13.69 47.36
C LEU A 40 3.90 14.37 46.39
N TRP A 41 3.23 15.44 46.83
CA TRP A 41 2.40 16.28 45.96
C TRP A 41 3.25 17.12 45.02
N ASP A 42 4.40 17.66 45.46
CA ASP A 42 5.36 18.35 44.62
C ASP A 42 5.99 17.40 43.57
N LYS A 43 6.24 16.13 43.89
CA LYS A 43 6.67 15.14 42.90
C LYS A 43 5.58 14.73 41.91
N PHE A 44 4.32 14.86 42.26
CA PHE A 44 3.18 14.57 41.35
C PHE A 44 2.77 15.79 40.55
N MET A 45 2.98 17.01 41.05
CA MET A 45 2.66 18.27 40.35
C MET A 45 3.89 18.91 39.71
N ALA A 46 5.12 18.50 40.10
CA ALA A 46 6.38 19.04 39.53
C ALA A 46 6.84 18.23 38.32
N LYS A 47 5.93 17.91 37.41
CA LYS A 47 6.24 17.80 35.99
C LYS A 47 5.50 18.92 35.26
N ASP A 48 5.74 20.16 35.69
CA ASP A 48 5.78 21.25 34.76
C ASP A 48 7.00 20.99 33.86
N ASP A 49 6.81 20.12 32.85
CA ASP A 49 7.59 20.23 31.64
C ASP A 49 7.20 21.59 31.07
N THR A 50 7.86 22.65 31.61
CA THR A 50 7.82 23.96 30.99
C THR A 50 8.28 23.73 29.58
N PHE A 51 7.31 23.71 28.62
CA PHE A 51 7.61 23.59 27.20
C PHE A 51 8.58 24.72 26.85
N VAL A 52 9.85 24.37 26.72
CA VAL A 52 10.89 25.30 26.27
C VAL A 52 10.86 25.26 24.75
N GLU A 53 10.33 26.32 24.16
CA GLU A 53 10.36 26.50 22.71
C GLU A 53 11.82 26.61 22.28
N GLU A 54 12.29 25.62 21.49
CA GLU A 54 13.63 25.64 20.93
C GLU A 54 13.62 26.36 19.57
N PRO A 55 14.67 27.12 19.21
CA PRO A 55 14.78 27.77 17.92
C PRO A 55 14.65 26.76 16.76
N ALA A 56 13.90 27.14 15.72
CA ALA A 56 13.58 26.26 14.58
C ALA A 56 14.84 25.74 13.85
N ASP A 57 15.84 26.60 13.70
CA ASP A 57 17.13 26.28 13.10
C ASP A 57 17.92 25.26 13.95
N LYS A 58 17.85 25.37 15.26
CA LYS A 58 18.51 24.42 16.18
C LYS A 58 17.87 23.03 16.04
N LEU A 59 16.56 22.93 16.15
CA LEU A 59 15.82 21.67 16.00
C LEU A 59 16.07 21.01 14.62
N TYR A 60 16.07 21.82 13.57
CA TYR A 60 16.36 21.35 12.22
C TYR A 60 17.80 20.77 12.11
N ASN A 61 18.79 21.48 12.64
CA ASN A 61 20.18 21.05 12.62
C ASN A 61 20.41 19.80 13.48
N GLU A 62 19.71 19.65 14.61
CA GLU A 62 19.70 18.40 15.39
C GLU A 62 19.14 17.24 14.58
N GLY A 63 18.03 17.44 13.85
CA GLY A 63 17.49 16.45 12.93
C GLY A 63 18.51 16.04 11.86
N LEU A 64 19.20 17.00 11.24
CA LEU A 64 20.27 16.71 10.28
C LEU A 64 21.45 15.96 10.90
N TYR A 65 21.83 16.29 12.12
CA TYR A 65 22.89 15.60 12.84
C TYR A 65 22.53 14.14 13.11
N LEU A 66 21.32 13.88 13.61
CA LEU A 66 20.81 12.54 13.85
C LEU A 66 20.77 11.72 12.54
N MET A 67 20.31 12.33 11.46
CA MET A 67 20.22 11.68 10.15
C MET A 67 21.60 11.37 9.55
N ASN A 68 22.53 12.35 9.54
CA ASN A 68 23.77 12.24 8.79
C ASN A 68 24.89 11.60 9.58
N GLN A 69 25.01 11.93 10.86
CA GLN A 69 26.10 11.46 11.71
C GLN A 69 25.76 10.20 12.50
N GLN A 70 24.59 10.17 13.13
CA GLN A 70 24.18 9.04 13.94
C GLN A 70 23.45 7.96 13.13
N LYS A 71 22.98 8.28 11.89
CA LYS A 71 22.17 7.40 11.05
C LYS A 71 20.87 6.95 11.71
N ASP A 72 20.40 7.68 12.73
CA ASP A 72 19.14 7.44 13.40
C ASP A 72 18.01 8.21 12.69
N LEU A 73 17.48 7.60 11.64
CA LEU A 73 16.42 8.18 10.83
C LEU A 73 15.10 8.36 11.60
N LYS A 74 14.85 7.47 12.59
CA LYS A 74 13.64 7.55 13.41
C LYS A 74 13.68 8.69 14.42
N ALA A 75 14.83 8.93 15.02
CA ALA A 75 15.01 10.09 15.87
C ALA A 75 15.03 11.39 15.05
N ALA A 76 15.66 11.37 13.87
CA ALA A 76 15.69 12.51 12.96
C ALA A 76 14.27 12.93 12.53
N SER A 77 13.41 11.98 12.12
CA SER A 77 12.04 12.30 11.71
C SER A 77 11.24 13.01 12.81
N LYS A 78 11.38 12.55 14.07
CA LYS A 78 10.74 13.19 15.23
C LYS A 78 11.23 14.61 15.47
N LYS A 79 12.53 14.87 15.28
CA LYS A 79 13.08 16.23 15.41
C LYS A 79 12.56 17.14 14.31
N PHE A 80 12.45 16.65 13.08
CA PHE A 80 11.86 17.42 11.99
C PHE A 80 10.36 17.69 12.21
N GLU A 81 9.60 16.73 12.75
CA GLU A 81 8.19 16.95 13.14
C GLU A 81 8.07 17.98 14.27
N GLU A 82 9.04 18.00 15.18
CA GLU A 82 9.07 18.99 16.27
C GLU A 82 9.22 20.40 15.74
N VAL A 83 10.03 20.63 14.69
CA VAL A 83 10.12 21.94 14.02
C VAL A 83 8.77 22.39 13.50
N ASP A 84 8.06 21.50 12.79
CA ASP A 84 6.73 21.81 12.24
C ASP A 84 5.69 22.08 13.34
N ARG A 85 5.81 21.38 14.47
CA ARG A 85 4.91 21.55 15.62
C ARG A 85 5.14 22.87 16.37
N GLN A 86 6.41 23.24 16.61
CA GLN A 86 6.74 24.45 17.37
C GLN A 86 6.70 25.71 16.51
N HIS A 87 7.08 25.60 15.23
CA HIS A 87 7.24 26.73 14.32
C HIS A 87 6.53 26.52 12.97
N PRO A 88 5.23 26.25 12.93
CA PRO A 88 4.49 25.77 11.73
C PRO A 88 4.52 26.74 10.53
N TYR A 89 4.78 28.02 10.77
CA TYR A 89 4.79 29.06 9.72
C TYR A 89 6.22 29.50 9.31
N SER A 90 7.24 28.82 9.81
CA SER A 90 8.62 29.15 9.50
C SER A 90 9.07 28.50 8.17
N ASP A 91 10.06 29.09 7.51
CA ASP A 91 10.74 28.44 6.38
C ASP A 91 11.36 27.11 6.75
N TRP A 92 11.74 26.95 8.01
CA TRP A 92 12.27 25.71 8.58
C TRP A 92 11.20 24.62 8.64
N ALA A 93 9.95 24.96 8.97
CA ALA A 93 8.85 24.00 9.01
C ALA A 93 8.63 23.33 7.64
N ARG A 94 8.62 24.13 6.56
CA ARG A 94 8.50 23.59 5.21
C ARG A 94 9.63 22.60 4.88
N LYS A 95 10.89 22.96 5.16
CA LYS A 95 12.04 22.08 4.94
C LYS A 95 11.98 20.84 5.83
N SER A 96 11.62 21.02 7.11
CA SER A 96 11.52 19.93 8.07
C SER A 96 10.43 18.92 7.71
N LEU A 97 9.29 19.37 7.22
CA LEU A 97 8.21 18.48 6.79
C LEU A 97 8.65 17.55 5.65
N LEU A 98 9.43 18.07 4.69
CA LEU A 98 10.00 17.27 3.63
C LEU A 98 11.08 16.30 4.15
N MET A 99 11.95 16.79 5.05
CA MET A 99 13.00 15.95 5.65
C MET A 99 12.46 14.88 6.58
N SER A 100 11.33 15.15 7.25
CA SER A 100 10.59 14.15 8.02
C SER A 100 10.07 13.04 7.11
N ALA A 101 9.40 13.40 6.01
CA ALA A 101 8.94 12.42 5.00
C ALA A 101 10.10 11.57 4.45
N TYR A 102 11.22 12.20 4.10
CA TYR A 102 12.43 11.52 3.66
C TYR A 102 12.98 10.55 4.70
N SER A 103 13.05 10.97 5.97
CA SER A 103 13.56 10.16 7.07
C SER A 103 12.65 8.95 7.35
N PHE A 104 11.32 9.14 7.32
CA PHE A 104 10.36 8.07 7.44
C PHE A 104 10.47 7.06 6.29
N TYR A 105 10.59 7.53 5.05
CA TYR A 105 10.77 6.65 3.90
C TYR A 105 12.01 5.75 4.06
N ASN A 106 13.16 6.36 4.37
CA ASN A 106 14.41 5.63 4.50
C ASN A 106 14.49 4.74 5.76
N SER A 107 13.64 4.98 6.76
CA SER A 107 13.50 4.10 7.93
C SER A 107 12.50 2.96 7.71
N GLY A 108 11.81 2.92 6.55
CA GLY A 108 10.77 1.94 6.25
C GLY A 108 9.42 2.23 6.90
N ASP A 109 9.25 3.40 7.49
CA ASP A 109 7.99 3.85 8.09
C ASP A 109 7.13 4.56 7.01
N TYR A 110 6.61 3.74 6.09
CA TYR A 110 5.94 4.23 4.90
C TYR A 110 4.63 4.97 5.19
N ASP A 111 3.90 4.57 6.23
CA ASP A 111 2.62 5.19 6.56
C ASP A 111 2.82 6.62 7.07
N ASN A 112 3.81 6.86 7.94
CA ASN A 112 4.18 8.19 8.40
C ASN A 112 4.81 9.02 7.26
N CYS A 113 5.61 8.40 6.37
CA CYS A 113 6.10 9.06 5.17
C CYS A 113 4.96 9.61 4.30
N ILE A 114 3.96 8.77 4.00
CA ILE A 114 2.79 9.17 3.21
C ILE A 114 2.05 10.33 3.88
N GLY A 115 1.88 10.29 5.21
CA GLY A 115 1.24 11.36 5.97
C GLY A 115 1.99 12.69 5.86
N ALA A 116 3.30 12.70 6.14
CA ALA A 116 4.14 13.89 6.09
C ALA A 116 4.25 14.45 4.66
N ALA A 117 4.48 13.60 3.66
CA ALA A 117 4.58 14.00 2.27
C ALA A 117 3.25 14.53 1.71
N THR A 118 2.11 13.93 2.07
CA THR A 118 0.77 14.42 1.69
C THR A 118 0.51 15.80 2.28
N ARG A 119 0.86 16.00 3.54
CA ARG A 119 0.77 17.32 4.18
C ARG A 119 1.64 18.35 3.45
N TYR A 120 2.88 17.97 3.07
CA TYR A 120 3.76 18.86 2.30
C TYR A 120 3.13 19.29 0.97
N VAL A 121 2.66 18.35 0.17
CA VAL A 121 2.03 18.64 -1.14
C VAL A 121 0.78 19.49 -1.00
N THR A 122 0.00 19.28 0.08
CA THR A 122 -1.22 20.05 0.36
C THR A 122 -0.90 21.49 0.75
N LEU A 123 0.10 21.70 1.59
CA LEU A 123 0.45 23.04 2.09
C LEU A 123 1.32 23.83 1.10
N HIS A 124 2.12 23.14 0.29
CA HIS A 124 3.12 23.75 -0.60
C HIS A 124 3.05 23.20 -2.04
N PRO A 125 1.89 23.21 -2.72
CA PRO A 125 1.72 22.58 -4.03
C PRO A 125 2.58 23.22 -5.14
N GLY A 126 2.93 24.50 -5.00
CA GLY A 126 3.79 25.24 -5.93
C GLY A 126 5.29 25.19 -5.62
N SER A 127 5.70 24.45 -4.58
CA SER A 127 7.12 24.32 -4.24
C SER A 127 7.87 23.50 -5.31
N PRO A 128 9.15 23.85 -5.61
CA PRO A 128 10.00 23.01 -6.45
C PRO A 128 10.10 21.56 -5.94
N ASP A 129 10.05 21.38 -4.64
CA ASP A 129 10.17 20.07 -3.97
C ASP A 129 8.85 19.28 -3.94
N ALA A 130 7.73 19.86 -4.40
CA ALA A 130 6.43 19.18 -4.39
C ALA A 130 6.44 17.90 -5.24
N ALA A 131 7.21 17.88 -6.33
CA ALA A 131 7.40 16.70 -7.16
C ALA A 131 8.08 15.56 -6.38
N TYR A 132 9.08 15.89 -5.58
CA TYR A 132 9.76 14.92 -4.73
C TYR A 132 8.84 14.38 -3.62
N ALA A 133 8.11 15.26 -2.94
CA ALA A 133 7.16 14.83 -1.92
C ALA A 133 6.08 13.90 -2.51
N GLN A 134 5.52 14.22 -3.69
CA GLN A 134 4.57 13.36 -4.37
C GLN A 134 5.19 12.00 -4.78
N TYR A 135 6.47 12.02 -5.18
CA TYR A 135 7.21 10.79 -5.47
C TYR A 135 7.42 9.93 -4.22
N LEU A 136 7.72 10.52 -3.06
CA LEU A 136 7.84 9.79 -1.80
C LEU A 136 6.54 9.06 -1.41
N ILE A 137 5.37 9.70 -1.64
CA ILE A 137 4.07 9.04 -1.44
C ILE A 137 3.96 7.81 -2.34
N ALA A 138 4.24 7.97 -3.63
CA ALA A 138 4.13 6.90 -4.61
C ALA A 138 5.13 5.77 -4.36
N ALA A 139 6.38 6.10 -4.03
CA ALA A 139 7.43 5.15 -3.69
C ALA A 139 7.09 4.37 -2.41
N SER A 140 6.53 5.04 -1.39
CA SER A 140 6.09 4.38 -0.16
C SER A 140 4.96 3.36 -0.42
N HIS A 141 4.01 3.68 -1.29
CA HIS A 141 3.00 2.70 -1.70
C HIS A 141 3.60 1.55 -2.51
N TYR A 142 4.57 1.83 -3.38
CA TYR A 142 5.24 0.82 -4.20
C TYR A 142 6.04 -0.16 -3.35
N ASP A 143 6.81 0.32 -2.40
CA ASP A 143 7.67 -0.51 -1.55
C ASP A 143 6.87 -1.36 -0.54
N GLN A 144 5.56 -1.09 -0.40
CA GLN A 144 4.60 -1.90 0.36
C GLN A 144 3.85 -2.93 -0.50
N ILE A 145 4.18 -3.09 -1.78
CA ILE A 145 3.52 -4.08 -2.66
C ILE A 145 3.78 -5.49 -2.13
N PRO A 146 2.73 -6.29 -1.88
CA PRO A 146 2.89 -7.65 -1.39
C PRO A 146 3.23 -8.62 -2.52
N ASP A 147 3.53 -9.86 -2.16
CA ASP A 147 3.65 -10.96 -3.12
C ASP A 147 2.37 -11.15 -3.97
N THR A 148 2.52 -11.68 -5.20
CA THR A 148 1.42 -11.92 -6.15
C THR A 148 0.31 -12.83 -5.62
N SER A 149 0.61 -13.67 -4.62
CA SER A 149 -0.37 -14.57 -3.99
C SER A 149 -1.33 -13.87 -3.02
N ARG A 150 -0.97 -12.65 -2.57
CA ARG A 150 -1.74 -11.87 -1.60
C ARG A 150 -2.73 -10.92 -2.28
N ASP A 151 -3.52 -10.23 -1.46
CA ASP A 151 -4.39 -9.15 -1.93
C ASP A 151 -3.56 -8.01 -2.57
N GLN A 152 -4.04 -7.52 -3.71
CA GLN A 152 -3.32 -6.52 -4.52
C GLN A 152 -3.85 -5.09 -4.36
N GLY A 153 -4.70 -4.82 -3.38
CA GLY A 153 -5.21 -3.48 -3.14
C GLY A 153 -4.11 -2.44 -2.86
N ARG A 154 -2.96 -2.86 -2.28
CA ARG A 154 -1.79 -1.98 -2.14
C ARG A 154 -1.12 -1.70 -3.48
N THR A 155 -1.06 -2.66 -4.37
CA THR A 155 -0.51 -2.49 -5.73
C THR A 155 -1.33 -1.50 -6.54
N GLU A 156 -2.66 -1.55 -6.44
CA GLU A 156 -3.55 -0.59 -7.09
C GLU A 156 -3.35 0.84 -6.55
N LYS A 157 -3.16 0.99 -5.24
CA LYS A 157 -2.81 2.30 -4.64
C LYS A 157 -1.47 2.82 -5.14
N ALA A 158 -0.47 1.95 -5.26
CA ALA A 158 0.83 2.32 -5.81
C ALA A 158 0.72 2.79 -7.26
N ILE A 159 -0.02 2.07 -8.11
CA ILE A 159 -0.27 2.46 -9.50
C ILE A 159 -0.91 3.85 -9.56
N ALA A 160 -1.99 4.09 -8.81
CA ALA A 160 -2.68 5.37 -8.80
C ALA A 160 -1.76 6.53 -8.37
N ALA A 161 -0.95 6.32 -7.32
CA ALA A 161 0.00 7.32 -6.83
C ALA A 161 1.13 7.59 -7.84
N LEU A 162 1.66 6.55 -8.50
CA LEU A 162 2.69 6.69 -9.54
C LEU A 162 2.17 7.41 -10.78
N GLU A 163 0.95 7.10 -11.23
CA GLU A 163 0.29 7.81 -12.33
C GLU A 163 0.06 9.28 -11.99
N GLU A 164 -0.23 9.59 -10.73
CA GLU A 164 -0.38 10.97 -10.26
C GLU A 164 0.93 11.76 -10.35
N VAL A 165 2.08 11.17 -9.97
CA VAL A 165 3.41 11.79 -10.15
C VAL A 165 3.65 12.12 -11.63
N ILE A 166 3.44 11.15 -12.52
CA ILE A 166 3.68 11.30 -13.95
C ILE A 166 2.77 12.37 -14.56
N ARG A 167 1.51 12.44 -14.12
CA ARG A 167 0.51 13.39 -14.61
C ARG A 167 0.77 14.81 -14.11
N LYS A 168 1.08 14.98 -12.81
CA LYS A 168 1.28 16.31 -12.20
C LYS A 168 2.65 16.91 -12.49
N TYR A 169 3.68 16.07 -12.58
CA TYR A 169 5.08 16.50 -12.69
C TYR A 169 5.82 15.79 -13.84
N PRO A 170 5.33 15.87 -15.08
CA PRO A 170 5.86 15.08 -16.21
C PRO A 170 7.30 15.41 -16.57
N THR A 171 7.78 16.61 -16.24
CA THR A 171 9.13 17.10 -16.53
C THR A 171 10.10 16.97 -15.36
N SER A 172 9.63 16.47 -14.20
CA SER A 172 10.49 16.29 -13.04
C SER A 172 11.46 15.13 -13.26
N GLU A 173 12.60 15.17 -12.57
CA GLU A 173 13.57 14.05 -12.54
C GLU A 173 12.94 12.74 -12.01
N TYR A 174 11.90 12.86 -11.17
CA TYR A 174 11.19 11.72 -10.57
C TYR A 174 10.21 11.03 -11.52
N ALA A 175 9.80 11.69 -12.62
CA ALA A 175 8.83 11.13 -13.55
C ALA A 175 9.31 9.82 -14.21
N ASN A 176 10.60 9.73 -14.55
CA ASN A 176 11.16 8.52 -15.15
C ASN A 176 11.24 7.37 -14.15
N SER A 177 11.63 7.65 -12.90
CA SER A 177 11.63 6.66 -11.82
C SER A 177 10.21 6.18 -11.51
N ALA A 178 9.23 7.09 -11.52
CA ALA A 178 7.82 6.74 -11.34
C ALA A 178 7.29 5.85 -12.48
N LYS A 179 7.67 6.11 -13.74
CA LYS A 179 7.32 5.24 -14.88
C LYS A 179 7.88 3.84 -14.73
N ALA A 180 9.15 3.71 -14.34
CA ALA A 180 9.77 2.40 -14.13
C ALA A 180 9.08 1.60 -13.01
N LYS A 181 8.76 2.26 -11.88
CA LYS A 181 8.00 1.63 -10.78
C LYS A 181 6.56 1.29 -11.21
N LEU A 182 5.91 2.11 -12.04
CA LEU A 182 4.57 1.85 -12.57
C LEU A 182 4.54 0.57 -13.42
N GLU A 183 5.52 0.39 -14.30
CA GLU A 183 5.62 -0.86 -15.07
C GLU A 183 5.87 -2.07 -14.16
N GLY A 184 6.70 -1.95 -13.12
CA GLY A 184 6.89 -3.00 -12.11
C GLY A 184 5.60 -3.35 -11.35
N ALA A 185 4.80 -2.35 -10.99
CA ALA A 185 3.52 -2.58 -10.31
C ALA A 185 2.48 -3.24 -11.24
N ARG A 186 2.45 -2.85 -12.51
CA ARG A 186 1.61 -3.49 -13.55
C ARG A 186 2.03 -4.94 -13.81
N ASP A 187 3.34 -5.20 -13.84
CA ASP A 187 3.87 -6.55 -13.98
C ASP A 187 3.45 -7.46 -12.82
N GLN A 188 3.40 -6.92 -11.60
CA GLN A 188 2.90 -7.62 -10.42
C GLN A 188 1.43 -8.04 -10.56
N LEU A 189 0.55 -7.12 -11.02
CA LEU A 189 -0.85 -7.44 -11.27
C LEU A 189 -1.02 -8.46 -12.41
N ALA A 190 -0.28 -8.29 -13.50
CA ALA A 190 -0.26 -9.26 -14.60
C ALA A 190 0.17 -10.65 -14.11
N GLY A 191 1.22 -10.72 -13.28
CA GLY A 191 1.71 -11.95 -12.67
C GLY A 191 0.65 -12.67 -11.84
N LYS A 192 -0.17 -11.92 -11.09
CA LYS A 192 -1.32 -12.48 -10.36
C LYS A 192 -2.33 -13.10 -11.32
N GLU A 193 -2.76 -12.35 -12.34
CA GLU A 193 -3.73 -12.85 -13.32
C GLU A 193 -3.21 -14.11 -14.05
N MET A 194 -1.91 -14.13 -14.38
CA MET A 194 -1.26 -15.30 -14.96
C MET A 194 -1.27 -16.51 -14.01
N THR A 195 -0.99 -16.30 -12.74
CA THR A 195 -0.99 -17.39 -11.74
C THR A 195 -2.39 -18.00 -11.59
N VAL A 196 -3.42 -17.15 -11.50
CA VAL A 196 -4.81 -17.59 -11.42
C VAL A 196 -5.26 -18.27 -12.73
N GLY A 197 -4.86 -17.71 -13.89
CA GLY A 197 -5.15 -18.30 -15.20
C GLY A 197 -4.55 -19.69 -15.37
N ARG A 198 -3.28 -19.88 -14.99
CA ARG A 198 -2.61 -21.21 -15.01
C ARG A 198 -3.31 -22.21 -14.08
N TYR A 199 -3.76 -21.77 -12.91
CA TYR A 199 -4.54 -22.62 -12.01
C TYR A 199 -5.83 -23.13 -12.65
N TYR A 200 -6.60 -22.27 -13.32
CA TYR A 200 -7.81 -22.68 -14.01
C TYR A 200 -7.52 -23.58 -15.23
N MET A 201 -6.43 -23.36 -15.97
CA MET A 201 -5.97 -24.27 -17.02
C MET A 201 -5.73 -25.69 -16.47
N GLN A 202 -5.03 -25.82 -15.33
CA GLN A 202 -4.80 -27.11 -14.68
C GLN A 202 -6.11 -27.78 -14.23
N LYS A 203 -7.11 -26.99 -13.83
CA LYS A 203 -8.44 -27.47 -13.47
C LYS A 203 -9.33 -27.76 -14.69
N ARG A 204 -8.85 -27.50 -15.91
CA ARG A 204 -9.59 -27.60 -17.17
C ARG A 204 -10.80 -26.68 -17.26
N ASP A 205 -10.85 -25.62 -16.44
CA ASP A 205 -11.82 -24.53 -16.57
C ASP A 205 -11.25 -23.49 -17.52
N TYR A 206 -11.35 -23.80 -18.82
CA TYR A 206 -10.78 -22.96 -19.87
C TYR A 206 -11.47 -21.60 -19.97
N THR A 207 -12.76 -21.52 -19.66
CA THR A 207 -13.50 -20.25 -19.68
C THR A 207 -12.99 -19.28 -18.60
N ALA A 208 -12.79 -19.79 -17.38
CA ALA A 208 -12.20 -18.98 -16.30
C ALA A 208 -10.75 -18.60 -16.63
N ALA A 209 -9.94 -19.51 -17.17
CA ALA A 209 -8.56 -19.23 -17.59
C ALA A 209 -8.49 -18.14 -18.66
N ILE A 210 -9.34 -18.24 -19.72
CA ILE A 210 -9.43 -17.24 -20.79
C ILE A 210 -9.71 -15.85 -20.22
N ASN A 211 -10.65 -15.71 -19.28
CA ASN A 211 -10.96 -14.41 -18.67
C ASN A 211 -9.74 -13.81 -17.98
N ARG A 212 -8.91 -14.61 -17.31
CA ARG A 212 -7.68 -14.13 -16.64
C ARG A 212 -6.62 -13.70 -17.66
N PHE A 213 -6.31 -14.54 -18.62
CA PHE A 213 -5.35 -14.19 -19.67
C PHE A 213 -5.80 -13.01 -20.54
N LYS A 214 -7.12 -12.92 -20.79
CA LYS A 214 -7.70 -11.74 -21.46
C LYS A 214 -7.41 -10.44 -20.72
N THR A 215 -7.49 -10.43 -19.38
CA THR A 215 -7.12 -9.26 -18.57
C THR A 215 -5.67 -8.85 -18.83
N VAL A 216 -4.74 -9.80 -18.87
CA VAL A 216 -3.33 -9.51 -19.18
C VAL A 216 -3.18 -8.89 -20.57
N VAL A 217 -3.78 -9.49 -21.58
CA VAL A 217 -3.70 -9.06 -22.98
C VAL A 217 -4.39 -7.72 -23.24
N THR A 218 -5.38 -7.34 -22.42
CA THR A 218 -6.13 -6.09 -22.62
C THR A 218 -5.71 -4.93 -21.72
N GLN A 219 -5.10 -5.21 -20.58
CA GLN A 219 -4.75 -4.18 -19.58
C GLN A 219 -3.24 -4.08 -19.29
N TYR A 220 -2.48 -5.14 -19.53
CA TYR A 220 -1.07 -5.26 -19.15
C TYR A 220 -0.15 -5.66 -20.32
N GLN A 221 -0.40 -5.11 -21.51
CA GLN A 221 0.28 -5.50 -22.76
C GLN A 221 1.77 -5.19 -22.77
N THR A 222 2.23 -4.23 -21.93
CA THR A 222 3.64 -3.83 -21.84
C THR A 222 4.44 -4.73 -20.89
N THR A 223 3.79 -5.65 -20.18
CA THR A 223 4.44 -6.52 -19.21
C THR A 223 5.07 -7.76 -19.88
N ARG A 224 6.07 -8.34 -19.23
CA ARG A 224 6.72 -9.60 -19.68
C ARG A 224 5.77 -10.79 -19.77
N HIS A 225 4.57 -10.66 -19.22
CA HIS A 225 3.59 -11.77 -19.16
C HIS A 225 2.73 -11.89 -20.40
N VAL A 226 2.72 -10.89 -21.30
CA VAL A 226 1.81 -10.84 -22.45
C VAL A 226 2.05 -11.95 -23.46
N GLU A 227 3.32 -12.33 -23.68
CA GLU A 227 3.68 -13.41 -24.61
C GLU A 227 3.09 -14.75 -24.15
N GLU A 228 3.31 -15.11 -22.89
CA GLU A 228 2.71 -16.32 -22.30
C GLU A 228 1.18 -16.25 -22.32
N ALA A 229 0.58 -15.08 -22.00
CA ALA A 229 -0.87 -14.92 -21.97
C ALA A 229 -1.49 -15.20 -23.36
N LEU A 230 -0.88 -14.69 -24.44
CA LEU A 230 -1.33 -14.95 -25.80
C LEU A 230 -1.22 -16.43 -26.18
N ALA A 231 -0.11 -17.09 -25.82
CA ALA A 231 0.07 -18.52 -26.05
C ALA A 231 -0.96 -19.37 -25.29
N ARG A 232 -1.22 -19.03 -24.00
CA ARG A 232 -2.24 -19.71 -23.20
C ARG A 232 -3.65 -19.45 -23.69
N LEU A 233 -3.95 -18.26 -24.24
CA LEU A 233 -5.22 -18.01 -24.92
C LEU A 233 -5.35 -18.89 -26.17
N THR A 234 -4.29 -19.02 -26.98
CA THR A 234 -4.30 -19.93 -28.13
C THR A 234 -4.63 -21.35 -27.70
N GLU A 235 -3.96 -21.86 -26.66
CA GLU A 235 -4.18 -23.23 -26.12
C GLU A 235 -5.64 -23.40 -25.62
N ALA A 236 -6.12 -22.47 -24.82
CA ALA A 236 -7.44 -22.55 -24.23
C ALA A 236 -8.55 -22.46 -25.30
N TYR A 237 -8.43 -21.54 -26.27
CA TYR A 237 -9.41 -21.39 -27.36
C TYR A 237 -9.39 -22.59 -28.30
N MET A 238 -8.22 -23.17 -28.65
CA MET A 238 -8.14 -24.40 -29.42
C MET A 238 -8.88 -25.54 -28.71
N THR A 239 -8.68 -25.67 -27.40
CA THR A 239 -9.26 -26.75 -26.59
C THR A 239 -10.78 -26.69 -26.54
N ILE A 240 -11.38 -25.48 -26.49
CA ILE A 240 -12.84 -25.31 -26.46
C ILE A 240 -13.45 -25.09 -27.85
N GLY A 241 -12.67 -25.17 -28.94
CA GLY A 241 -13.12 -25.08 -30.30
C GLY A 241 -13.44 -23.66 -30.83
N ILE A 242 -12.97 -22.60 -30.11
CA ILE A 242 -13.10 -21.21 -30.60
C ILE A 242 -11.89 -20.86 -31.48
N VAL A 243 -11.84 -21.50 -32.64
CA VAL A 243 -10.70 -21.53 -33.56
C VAL A 243 -10.25 -20.11 -34.00
N GLY A 244 -11.23 -19.24 -34.35
CA GLY A 244 -10.92 -17.90 -34.87
C GLY A 244 -10.18 -17.01 -33.86
N GLU A 245 -10.49 -17.11 -32.57
CA GLU A 245 -9.75 -16.37 -31.50
C GLU A 245 -8.38 -17.00 -31.22
N ALA A 246 -8.28 -18.34 -31.33
CA ALA A 246 -6.98 -19.03 -31.22
C ALA A 246 -6.03 -18.62 -32.35
N GLN A 247 -6.48 -18.60 -33.59
CA GLN A 247 -5.71 -18.14 -34.75
C GLN A 247 -5.27 -16.67 -34.58
N THR A 248 -6.16 -15.82 -34.10
CA THR A 248 -5.88 -14.41 -33.85
C THR A 248 -4.82 -14.22 -32.73
N ALA A 249 -4.94 -14.96 -31.62
CA ALA A 249 -3.96 -14.90 -30.53
C ALA A 249 -2.55 -15.31 -31.01
N ALA A 250 -2.47 -16.39 -31.79
CA ALA A 250 -1.22 -16.85 -32.37
C ALA A 250 -0.64 -15.86 -33.40
N ALA A 251 -1.51 -15.24 -34.25
CA ALA A 251 -1.09 -14.26 -35.24
C ALA A 251 -0.52 -12.98 -34.57
N VAL A 252 -1.23 -12.45 -33.58
CA VAL A 252 -0.78 -11.26 -32.80
C VAL A 252 0.50 -11.56 -32.06
N LEU A 253 0.65 -12.76 -31.47
CA LEU A 253 1.88 -13.19 -30.83
C LEU A 253 3.04 -13.23 -31.81
N GLY A 254 2.86 -13.83 -32.98
CA GLY A 254 3.89 -13.92 -34.01
C GLY A 254 4.27 -12.58 -34.64
N HIS A 255 3.29 -11.68 -34.80
CA HIS A 255 3.57 -10.34 -35.32
C HIS A 255 4.41 -9.49 -34.38
N ASN A 256 4.07 -9.48 -33.09
CA ASN A 256 4.70 -8.61 -32.11
C ASN A 256 5.92 -9.23 -31.44
N PHE A 257 5.99 -10.56 -31.36
CA PHE A 257 7.04 -11.31 -30.63
C PHE A 257 7.53 -12.52 -31.45
N PRO A 258 8.11 -12.32 -32.66
CA PRO A 258 8.43 -13.42 -33.58
C PRO A 258 9.49 -14.37 -33.03
N ASP A 259 10.39 -13.89 -32.18
CA ASP A 259 11.48 -14.67 -31.58
C ASP A 259 11.09 -15.42 -30.30
N SER A 260 9.87 -15.18 -29.82
CA SER A 260 9.36 -15.77 -28.58
C SER A 260 9.25 -17.29 -28.66
N LYS A 261 9.70 -17.99 -27.62
CA LYS A 261 9.42 -19.44 -27.45
C LYS A 261 7.92 -19.72 -27.43
N TRP A 262 7.12 -18.81 -26.85
CA TRP A 262 5.68 -18.95 -26.76
C TRP A 262 5.01 -18.89 -28.14
N TYR A 263 5.59 -18.11 -29.06
CA TYR A 263 5.09 -18.11 -30.46
C TYR A 263 5.32 -19.45 -31.15
N LYS A 264 6.49 -20.06 -31.00
CA LYS A 264 6.78 -21.38 -31.59
C LYS A 264 5.78 -22.42 -31.11
N ASP A 265 5.48 -22.44 -29.83
CA ASP A 265 4.52 -23.38 -29.22
C ASP A 265 3.10 -23.13 -29.73
N ALA A 266 2.63 -21.86 -29.74
CA ALA A 266 1.33 -21.49 -30.26
C ALA A 266 1.17 -21.78 -31.75
N TYR A 267 2.20 -21.49 -32.56
CA TYR A 267 2.20 -21.80 -33.99
C TYR A 267 2.07 -23.29 -34.23
N ASN A 268 2.88 -24.12 -33.58
CA ASN A 268 2.82 -25.57 -33.71
C ASN A 268 1.46 -26.16 -33.31
N LEU A 269 0.85 -25.58 -32.28
CA LEU A 269 -0.49 -26.01 -31.84
C LEU A 269 -1.56 -25.72 -32.91
N VAL A 270 -1.57 -24.52 -33.49
CA VAL A 270 -2.49 -24.13 -34.53
C VAL A 270 -2.29 -24.97 -35.80
N LYS A 271 -1.03 -25.14 -36.22
CA LYS A 271 -0.64 -26.00 -37.34
C LYS A 271 -1.03 -27.46 -37.15
N GLY A 272 -0.80 -28.00 -35.94
CA GLY A 272 -1.20 -29.38 -35.60
C GLY A 272 -2.72 -29.62 -35.71
N GLY A 273 -3.51 -28.55 -35.56
CA GLY A 273 -4.95 -28.56 -35.82
C GLY A 273 -5.35 -28.37 -37.32
N GLY A 274 -4.37 -28.33 -38.23
CA GLY A 274 -4.61 -28.13 -39.68
C GLY A 274 -4.96 -26.67 -40.05
N LEU A 275 -4.59 -25.72 -39.21
CA LEU A 275 -4.90 -24.30 -39.32
C LEU A 275 -3.65 -23.44 -39.47
N GLU A 276 -3.84 -22.18 -39.88
CA GLU A 276 -2.77 -21.17 -39.92
C GLU A 276 -3.11 -20.01 -38.97
N PRO A 277 -2.10 -19.38 -38.33
CA PRO A 277 -2.33 -18.14 -37.65
C PRO A 277 -2.93 -17.10 -38.61
N SER A 278 -4.07 -16.53 -38.23
CA SER A 278 -4.77 -15.54 -39.02
C SER A 278 -5.46 -14.50 -38.15
N GLU A 279 -5.16 -13.24 -38.39
CA GLU A 279 -5.66 -12.15 -37.57
C GLU A 279 -7.10 -11.75 -37.97
N ASN A 280 -7.99 -11.79 -36.99
CA ASN A 280 -9.31 -11.16 -37.10
C ASN A 280 -9.23 -9.75 -36.47
N LYS A 281 -9.27 -8.73 -37.34
CA LYS A 281 -9.23 -7.31 -36.89
C LYS A 281 -10.42 -6.90 -36.00
N GLY A 282 -11.53 -7.66 -36.03
CA GLY A 282 -12.68 -7.48 -35.16
C GLY A 282 -12.52 -8.09 -33.76
N SER A 283 -11.51 -8.96 -33.54
CA SER A 283 -11.23 -9.57 -32.26
C SER A 283 -10.84 -8.53 -31.19
N TYR A 284 -11.17 -8.82 -29.95
CA TYR A 284 -10.75 -8.00 -28.83
C TYR A 284 -9.21 -7.98 -28.68
N ILE A 285 -8.52 -9.07 -29.07
CA ILE A 285 -7.06 -9.20 -29.00
C ILE A 285 -6.44 -8.18 -29.96
N SER A 286 -6.80 -8.21 -31.25
CA SER A 286 -6.30 -7.28 -32.25
C SER A 286 -6.59 -5.82 -31.88
N ARG A 287 -7.80 -5.55 -31.38
CA ARG A 287 -8.15 -4.19 -30.93
C ARG A 287 -7.31 -3.70 -29.74
N ALA A 288 -6.95 -4.60 -28.80
CA ALA A 288 -6.12 -4.26 -27.67
C ALA A 288 -4.71 -3.85 -28.11
N PHE A 289 -4.09 -4.62 -29.03
CA PHE A 289 -2.75 -4.32 -29.54
C PHE A 289 -2.71 -3.10 -30.48
N LYS A 290 -3.72 -2.93 -31.33
CA LYS A 290 -3.83 -1.76 -32.18
C LYS A 290 -3.88 -0.44 -31.39
N LYS A 291 -4.51 -0.45 -30.22
CA LYS A 291 -4.62 0.73 -29.34
C LYS A 291 -3.24 1.20 -28.82
N LEU A 292 -2.24 0.32 -28.78
CA LEU A 292 -0.86 0.61 -28.38
C LEU A 292 0.06 0.94 -29.56
N GLY A 293 -0.45 0.95 -30.81
CA GLY A 293 0.39 1.08 -31.99
C GLY A 293 1.22 -0.17 -32.34
N LEU A 294 0.83 -1.33 -31.79
CA LEU A 294 1.44 -2.64 -31.96
C LEU A 294 0.59 -3.54 -32.88
N GLY A 295 -0.14 -2.99 -33.84
CA GLY A 295 -1.04 -3.72 -34.74
C GLY A 295 -0.75 -3.42 -36.18
#